data_f8675a0949009ee1948ffaf69b64c9c3
#
_entry.id   f8675a0949009ee1948ffaf69b64c9c3
#
_cell.length_a   1.000
_cell.length_b   1.000
_cell.length_c   1.000
_cell.angle_alpha   90.00
_cell.angle_beta   90.00
_cell.angle_gamma   90.00
#
_symmetry.space_group_name_H-M   'P 1'
#
loop_
_entity.id
_entity.type
_entity.pdbx_description
1 polymer ?
#
loop_
_entity_poly.entity_id
_entity_poly.type
_entity_poly.pdbx_seq_one_letter_code
_entity_poly.pdbx_strand_id
1 'polypeptide(L)'
;MTNDSIELGINCELVSGAVANDVKPSPDPLSFPLQEMVGFTIDKGDGAATASLDVDERHLNPHGVVHGGIPFMMLDTAMGAAVMSVIPEGYWCTTIDIHTRFLRPCGVGHISATATVRRAGRRVVHVDAIVTDT
;
A
#
# COMPACT_ATOMS: atom_id res chain seq x y z
N MET A 1 -7.06 0.66 25.97
CA MET A 1 -6.03 1.11 25.02
C MET A 1 -6.72 1.35 23.71
N THR A 2 -6.89 2.59 23.32
CA THR A 2 -7.42 2.95 22.00
C THR A 2 -6.34 2.59 20.96
N ASN A 3 -6.67 1.62 20.12
CA ASN A 3 -5.86 1.27 18.96
C ASN A 3 -6.02 2.41 17.95
N ASP A 4 -5.20 3.45 18.09
CA ASP A 4 -5.23 4.62 17.21
C ASP A 4 -4.59 4.26 15.87
N SER A 5 -5.39 3.57 15.07
CA SER A 5 -5.02 3.09 13.76
C SER A 5 -5.47 4.08 12.68
N ILE A 6 -4.70 4.19 11.62
CA ILE A 6 -5.11 4.94 10.42
C ILE A 6 -6.06 4.06 9.63
N GLU A 7 -7.34 4.40 9.59
CA GLU A 7 -8.30 3.73 8.72
C GLU A 7 -8.32 4.34 7.32
N LEU A 8 -8.33 3.49 6.33
CA LEU A 8 -8.30 3.89 4.93
C LEU A 8 -9.18 3.02 4.05
N GLY A 9 -9.85 3.68 3.11
CA GLY A 9 -10.54 3.02 2.01
C GLY A 9 -9.91 3.38 0.67
N ILE A 10 -9.67 2.39 -0.17
CA ILE A 10 -9.32 2.59 -1.59
C ILE A 10 -10.38 2.00 -2.49
N ASN A 11 -10.63 2.70 -3.60
CA ASN A 11 -11.27 2.15 -4.77
C ASN A 11 -10.23 1.97 -5.88
N CYS A 12 -10.09 0.74 -6.39
CA CYS A 12 -9.23 0.44 -7.53
C CYS A 12 -10.06 0.04 -8.74
N GLU A 13 -9.72 0.55 -9.92
CA GLU A 13 -10.28 0.11 -11.20
C GLU A 13 -9.43 -1.02 -11.80
N LEU A 14 -10.10 -2.06 -12.32
CA LEU A 14 -9.45 -3.12 -13.07
C LEU A 14 -9.22 -2.67 -14.52
N VAL A 15 -7.98 -2.72 -14.94
CA VAL A 15 -7.57 -2.36 -16.31
C VAL A 15 -7.06 -3.61 -17.02
N SER A 16 -7.60 -3.89 -18.21
CA SER A 16 -7.11 -4.95 -19.09
C SER A 16 -6.10 -4.38 -20.08
N GLY A 17 -5.00 -5.08 -20.27
CA GLY A 17 -4.04 -4.77 -21.32
C GLY A 17 -2.71 -4.21 -20.84
N ALA A 18 -1.74 -4.19 -21.75
CA ALA A 18 -0.41 -3.63 -21.49
C ALA A 18 -0.49 -2.11 -21.38
N VAL A 19 0.24 -1.56 -20.44
CA VAL A 19 0.53 -0.12 -20.42
C VAL A 19 1.32 0.22 -21.68
N ALA A 20 0.82 1.13 -22.49
CA ALA A 20 1.43 1.54 -23.76
C ALA A 20 2.67 2.45 -23.52
N ASN A 21 3.60 2.00 -22.70
CA ASN A 21 4.85 2.71 -22.42
C ASN A 21 6.02 1.73 -22.53
N ASP A 22 7.16 2.20 -22.98
CA ASP A 22 8.43 1.45 -23.08
C ASP A 22 9.00 1.00 -21.72
N VAL A 23 8.28 1.23 -20.65
CA VAL A 23 8.66 0.82 -19.30
C VAL A 23 8.24 -0.63 -19.07
N LYS A 24 9.21 -1.50 -18.92
CA LYS A 24 8.95 -2.90 -18.58
C LYS A 24 8.46 -3.00 -17.14
N PRO A 25 7.39 -3.77 -16.88
CA PRO A 25 7.00 -4.12 -15.53
C PRO A 25 8.16 -4.78 -14.78
N SER A 26 8.21 -4.61 -13.45
CA SER A 26 9.16 -5.37 -12.63
C SER A 26 8.90 -6.87 -12.81
N PRO A 27 9.94 -7.70 -12.99
CA PRO A 27 9.79 -9.16 -13.03
C PRO A 27 9.27 -9.73 -11.70
N ASP A 28 9.51 -9.03 -10.60
CA ASP A 28 8.95 -9.33 -9.28
C ASP A 28 7.97 -8.21 -8.90
N PRO A 29 6.65 -8.49 -8.83
CA PRO A 29 5.66 -7.48 -8.48
C PRO A 29 5.74 -7.02 -7.02
N LEU A 30 6.52 -7.72 -6.17
CA LEU A 30 6.76 -7.38 -4.77
C LEU A 30 8.10 -6.64 -4.55
N SER A 31 8.88 -6.42 -5.61
CA SER A 31 10.13 -5.67 -5.57
C SER A 31 10.19 -4.73 -6.78
N PHE A 32 10.28 -3.45 -6.53
CA PHE A 32 10.37 -2.40 -7.55
C PHE A 32 11.18 -1.20 -7.03
N PRO A 33 11.76 -0.37 -7.92
CA PRO A 33 12.75 0.63 -7.52
C PRO A 33 12.30 1.60 -6.42
N LEU A 34 11.04 2.06 -6.45
CA LEU A 34 10.53 2.97 -5.42
C LEU A 34 10.42 2.29 -4.06
N GLN A 35 9.92 1.06 -4.03
CA GLN A 35 9.80 0.25 -2.82
C GLN A 35 11.19 -0.01 -2.21
N GLU A 36 12.17 -0.37 -3.04
CA GLU A 36 13.55 -0.60 -2.62
C GLU A 36 14.21 0.68 -2.09
N MET A 37 13.96 1.82 -2.72
CA MET A 37 14.49 3.12 -2.29
C MET A 37 13.97 3.52 -0.90
N VAL A 38 12.71 3.25 -0.61
CA VAL A 38 12.11 3.51 0.72
C VAL A 38 12.52 2.43 1.71
N GLY A 39 12.64 1.17 1.26
CA GLY A 39 13.12 0.05 2.05
C GLY A 39 12.02 -0.78 2.73
N PHE A 40 10.77 -0.65 2.33
CA PHE A 40 9.71 -1.50 2.88
C PHE A 40 9.62 -2.85 2.14
N THR A 41 9.15 -3.86 2.85
CA THR A 41 8.85 -5.19 2.31
C THR A 41 7.36 -5.37 2.13
N ILE A 42 6.96 -6.33 1.25
CA ILE A 42 5.56 -6.65 0.98
C ILE A 42 5.37 -8.14 1.17
N ASP A 43 4.37 -8.51 1.97
CA ASP A 43 3.87 -9.87 2.11
C ASP A 43 2.43 -9.91 1.59
N LYS A 44 2.16 -10.85 0.68
CA LYS A 44 0.87 -10.94 -0.03
C LYS A 44 0.17 -12.25 0.28
N GLY A 45 -1.06 -12.14 0.76
CA GLY A 45 -2.00 -13.25 0.93
C GLY A 45 -3.15 -13.22 -0.06
N ASP A 46 -4.17 -14.04 0.17
CA ASP A 46 -5.40 -14.07 -0.64
C ASP A 46 -6.36 -12.96 -0.17
N GLY A 47 -6.51 -11.93 -0.98
CA GLY A 47 -7.32 -10.76 -0.66
C GLY A 47 -6.74 -9.88 0.46
N ALA A 48 -5.49 -10.08 0.83
CA ALA A 48 -4.81 -9.30 1.86
C ALA A 48 -3.33 -9.09 1.50
N ALA A 49 -2.74 -8.02 2.02
CA ALA A 49 -1.30 -7.80 1.94
C ALA A 49 -0.83 -6.90 3.07
N THR A 50 0.43 -7.04 3.44
CA THR A 50 1.07 -6.19 4.46
C THR A 50 2.37 -5.64 3.91
N ALA A 51 2.54 -4.32 3.98
CA ALA A 51 3.82 -3.66 3.77
C ALA A 51 4.43 -3.32 5.12
N SER A 52 5.70 -3.63 5.33
CA SER A 52 6.42 -3.44 6.60
C SER A 52 7.69 -2.65 6.40
N LEU A 53 7.97 -1.71 7.29
CA LEU A 53 9.14 -0.83 7.24
C LEU A 53 9.72 -0.61 8.64
N ASP A 54 11.03 -0.76 8.74
CA ASP A 54 11.78 -0.22 9.87
C ASP A 54 12.16 1.22 9.55
N VAL A 55 11.47 2.15 10.19
CA VAL A 55 11.64 3.60 9.99
C VAL A 55 12.96 4.05 10.56
N ASP A 56 13.73 4.77 9.76
CA ASP A 56 14.94 5.47 10.16
C ASP A 56 14.89 6.97 9.78
N GLU A 57 15.98 7.69 10.00
CA GLU A 57 16.06 9.13 9.78
C GLU A 57 15.72 9.58 8.35
N ARG A 58 15.92 8.71 7.34
CA ARG A 58 15.62 9.00 5.93
C ARG A 58 14.13 9.18 5.66
N HIS A 59 13.29 8.66 6.54
CA HIS A 59 11.83 8.65 6.40
C HIS A 59 11.16 9.80 7.16
N LEU A 60 11.95 10.62 7.87
CA LEU A 60 11.41 11.68 8.73
C LEU A 60 11.19 12.99 7.96
N ASN A 61 10.19 13.73 8.40
CA ASN A 61 9.95 15.09 7.99
C ASN A 61 10.79 16.08 8.82
N PRO A 62 10.79 17.40 8.51
CA PRO A 62 11.56 18.38 9.28
C PRO A 62 11.22 18.49 10.77
N HIS A 63 10.10 17.91 11.21
CA HIS A 63 9.68 17.90 12.62
C HIS A 63 10.14 16.65 13.37
N GLY A 64 10.91 15.75 12.73
CA GLY A 64 11.42 14.53 13.37
C GLY A 64 10.40 13.40 13.52
N VAL A 65 9.30 13.46 12.79
CA VAL A 65 8.30 12.39 12.70
C VAL A 65 8.22 11.84 11.28
N VAL A 66 7.71 10.63 11.12
CA VAL A 66 7.59 9.98 9.81
C VAL A 66 6.84 10.90 8.84
N HIS A 67 7.44 11.13 7.68
CA HIS A 67 6.79 11.89 6.61
C HIS A 67 5.51 11.15 6.16
N GLY A 68 4.38 11.86 6.13
CA GLY A 68 3.08 11.26 5.79
C GLY A 68 3.03 10.53 4.45
N GLY A 69 3.91 10.87 3.50
CA GLY A 69 4.07 10.16 2.24
C GLY A 69 4.54 8.72 2.39
N ILE A 70 5.28 8.39 3.46
CA ILE A 70 5.77 7.04 3.70
C ILE A 70 4.62 6.05 4.00
N PRO A 71 3.81 6.25 5.05
CA PRO A 71 2.68 5.36 5.30
C PRO A 71 1.65 5.40 4.17
N PHE A 72 1.46 6.55 3.49
CA PHE A 72 0.58 6.63 2.33
C PHE A 72 1.03 5.71 1.19
N MET A 73 2.32 5.73 0.84
CA MET A 73 2.91 4.87 -0.19
C MET A 73 2.81 3.39 0.19
N MET A 74 3.09 3.05 1.44
CA MET A 74 2.97 1.68 1.94
C MET A 74 1.53 1.17 1.85
N LEU A 75 0.56 2.03 2.18
CA LEU A 75 -0.87 1.72 2.08
C LEU A 75 -1.30 1.48 0.63
N ASP A 76 -0.98 2.41 -0.28
CA ASP A 76 -1.31 2.26 -1.71
C ASP A 76 -0.73 0.97 -2.27
N THR A 77 0.53 0.67 -1.94
CA THR A 77 1.20 -0.55 -2.39
C THR A 77 0.58 -1.82 -1.79
N ALA A 78 0.31 -1.84 -0.49
CA ALA A 78 -0.32 -2.99 0.17
C ALA A 78 -1.74 -3.24 -0.40
N MET A 79 -2.51 -2.18 -0.62
CA MET A 79 -3.85 -2.30 -1.19
C MET A 79 -3.81 -2.79 -2.63
N GLY A 80 -2.90 -2.27 -3.46
CA GLY A 80 -2.66 -2.78 -4.82
C GLY A 80 -2.27 -4.26 -4.82
N ALA A 81 -1.37 -4.67 -3.93
CA ALA A 81 -0.95 -6.07 -3.79
C ALA A 81 -2.12 -6.98 -3.36
N ALA A 82 -2.96 -6.53 -2.42
CA ALA A 82 -4.16 -7.26 -2.02
C ALA A 82 -5.14 -7.43 -3.18
N VAL A 83 -5.38 -6.39 -3.98
CA VAL A 83 -6.23 -6.45 -5.18
C VAL A 83 -5.68 -7.41 -6.20
N MET A 84 -4.38 -7.31 -6.51
CA MET A 84 -3.70 -8.19 -7.48
C MET A 84 -3.76 -9.67 -7.09
N SER A 85 -3.99 -9.99 -5.82
CA SER A 85 -4.13 -11.38 -5.36
C SER A 85 -5.49 -12.01 -5.67
N VAL A 86 -6.50 -11.21 -6.00
CA VAL A 86 -7.89 -11.68 -6.20
C VAL A 86 -8.47 -11.40 -7.59
N ILE A 87 -7.77 -10.64 -8.43
CA ILE A 87 -8.23 -10.33 -9.79
C ILE A 87 -7.76 -11.40 -10.79
N PRO A 88 -8.47 -11.57 -11.94
CA PRO A 88 -8.10 -12.55 -12.95
C PRO A 88 -6.70 -12.29 -13.53
N GLU A 89 -6.05 -13.36 -13.96
CA GLU A 89 -4.80 -13.28 -14.70
C GLU A 89 -4.96 -12.43 -15.98
N GLY A 90 -3.93 -11.65 -16.30
CA GLY A 90 -3.94 -10.72 -17.46
C GLY A 90 -4.56 -9.35 -17.14
N TYR A 91 -5.07 -9.15 -15.92
CA TYR A 91 -5.53 -7.84 -15.45
C TYR A 91 -4.55 -7.25 -14.44
N TRP A 92 -4.58 -5.95 -14.34
CA TRP A 92 -3.91 -5.20 -13.28
C TRP A 92 -4.83 -4.11 -12.77
N CYS A 93 -4.56 -3.59 -11.60
CA CYS A 93 -5.38 -2.55 -10.99
C CYS A 93 -4.67 -1.19 -11.03
N THR A 94 -5.47 -0.14 -11.10
CA THR A 94 -5.02 1.23 -10.86
C THR A 94 -5.89 1.87 -9.80
N THR A 95 -5.29 2.67 -8.96
CA THR A 95 -6.00 3.39 -7.90
C THR A 95 -6.88 4.48 -8.49
N ILE A 96 -8.16 4.51 -8.10
CA ILE A 96 -9.11 5.57 -8.46
C ILE A 96 -9.05 6.69 -7.43
N ASP A 97 -9.19 6.33 -6.16
CA ASP A 97 -9.14 7.27 -5.04
C ASP A 97 -8.61 6.60 -3.77
N ILE A 98 -8.06 7.40 -2.88
CA ILE A 98 -7.61 7.01 -1.54
C ILE A 98 -8.07 8.07 -0.54
N HIS A 99 -8.82 7.64 0.46
CA HIS A 99 -9.12 8.46 1.62
C HIS A 99 -8.21 8.11 2.78
N THR A 100 -7.36 9.04 3.21
CA THR A 100 -6.38 8.84 4.28
C THR A 100 -6.68 9.72 5.48
N ARG A 101 -6.65 9.14 6.68
CA ARG A 101 -6.67 9.86 7.95
C ARG A 101 -5.41 9.57 8.74
N PHE A 102 -4.67 10.61 9.07
CA PHE A 102 -3.52 10.53 9.97
C PHE A 102 -4.00 10.85 11.38
N LEU A 103 -4.10 9.83 12.23
CA LEU A 103 -4.69 9.98 13.57
C LEU A 103 -3.66 10.46 14.60
N ARG A 104 -2.39 10.12 14.42
CA ARG A 104 -1.28 10.57 15.26
C ARG A 104 0.05 10.52 14.51
N PRO A 105 1.05 11.30 14.93
CA PRO A 105 2.41 11.15 14.41
C PRO A 105 3.03 9.82 14.89
N CYS A 106 3.94 9.27 14.10
CA CYS A 106 4.83 8.18 14.50
C CYS A 106 6.29 8.58 14.27
N GLY A 107 7.18 8.02 15.06
CA GLY A 107 8.62 8.26 15.00
C GLY A 107 9.39 7.10 14.40
N VAL A 108 10.69 7.03 14.69
CA VAL A 108 11.56 5.89 14.37
C VAL A 108 11.04 4.63 15.04
N GLY A 109 11.05 3.52 14.32
CA GLY A 109 10.55 2.23 14.79
C GLY A 109 9.90 1.44 13.68
N HIS A 110 9.25 0.33 14.02
CA HIS A 110 8.58 -0.52 13.03
C HIS A 110 7.17 -0.02 12.74
N ILE A 111 6.82 0.07 11.46
CA ILE A 111 5.45 0.33 11.01
C ILE A 111 5.00 -0.74 10.02
N SER A 112 3.70 -1.07 10.06
CA SER A 112 3.07 -2.04 9.16
C SER A 112 1.80 -1.47 8.58
N ALA A 113 1.65 -1.54 7.25
CA ALA A 113 0.43 -1.21 6.52
C ALA A 113 -0.25 -2.50 6.07
N THR A 114 -1.38 -2.84 6.68
CA THR A 114 -2.15 -4.06 6.36
C THR A 114 -3.40 -3.69 5.59
N ALA A 115 -3.57 -4.29 4.42
CA ALA A 115 -4.69 -4.09 3.51
C ALA A 115 -5.54 -5.35 3.40
N THR A 116 -6.87 -5.17 3.27
CA THR A 116 -7.82 -6.28 3.10
C THR A 116 -8.88 -5.89 2.08
N VAL A 117 -9.07 -6.74 1.06
CA VAL A 117 -10.16 -6.58 0.10
C VAL A 117 -11.50 -6.78 0.80
N ARG A 118 -12.37 -5.78 0.72
CA ARG A 118 -13.74 -5.84 1.27
C ARG A 118 -14.75 -6.35 0.25
N ARG A 119 -14.58 -5.93 -0.98
CA ARG A 119 -15.46 -6.32 -2.07
C ARG A 119 -14.72 -6.26 -3.40
N ALA A 120 -14.67 -7.39 -4.09
CA ALA A 120 -14.18 -7.47 -5.47
C ALA A 120 -15.39 -7.41 -6.42
N GLY A 121 -15.58 -6.27 -7.08
CA GLY A 121 -16.55 -6.09 -8.15
C GLY A 121 -15.93 -6.44 -9.50
N ARG A 122 -16.75 -6.43 -10.56
CA ARG A 122 -16.28 -6.73 -11.92
C ARG A 122 -15.27 -5.70 -12.46
N ARG A 123 -15.38 -4.44 -12.08
CA ARG A 123 -14.52 -3.33 -12.55
C ARG A 123 -13.85 -2.58 -11.42
N VAL A 124 -14.45 -2.57 -10.25
CA VAL A 124 -13.99 -1.82 -9.09
C VAL A 124 -13.84 -2.75 -7.90
N VAL A 125 -12.71 -2.65 -7.21
CA VAL A 125 -12.43 -3.35 -5.97
C VAL A 125 -12.33 -2.35 -4.84
N HIS A 126 -13.02 -2.63 -3.74
CA HIS A 126 -12.97 -1.85 -2.51
C HIS A 126 -12.03 -2.52 -1.51
N VAL A 127 -11.10 -1.74 -0.97
CA VAL A 127 -10.08 -2.23 -0.04
C VAL A 127 -10.01 -1.31 1.17
N ASP A 128 -9.93 -1.88 2.35
CA ASP A 128 -9.59 -1.16 3.58
C ASP A 128 -8.14 -1.45 3.96
N ALA A 129 -7.48 -0.48 4.56
CA ALA A 129 -6.15 -0.68 5.08
C ALA A 129 -5.90 0.16 6.35
N ILE A 130 -4.92 -0.28 7.11
CA ILE A 130 -4.55 0.33 8.39
C ILE A 130 -3.03 0.35 8.53
N VAL A 131 -2.48 1.44 9.04
CA VAL A 131 -1.07 1.49 9.48
C VAL A 131 -1.02 1.47 10.98
N THR A 132 -0.20 0.58 11.50
CA THR A 132 0.12 0.47 12.92
C THR A 132 1.62 0.61 13.13
N ASP A 133 2.03 1.12 14.27
CA ASP A 133 3.40 1.10 14.78
C ASP A 133 3.50 0.25 16.05
N THR A 134 4.68 -0.22 16.35
CA THR A 134 5.01 -0.98 17.57
C THR A 134 6.01 -0.22 18.42
#